data_d15f7256a7dca8d22c3d66051f34fda4
#
_entry.id   d15f7256a7dca8d22c3d66051f34fda4
#
_cell.length_a   1.000
_cell.length_b   1.000
_cell.length_c   1.000
_cell.angle_alpha   90.00
_cell.angle_beta   90.00
_cell.angle_gamma   90.00
#
_symmetry.space_group_name_H-M   'P 1'
#
loop_
_entity.id
_entity.type
_entity.pdbx_description
1 polymer ?
#
loop_
_entity_poly.entity_id
_entity_poly.type
_entity_poly.pdbx_seq_one_letter_code
_entity_poly.pdbx_strand_id
1 'polypeptide(L)'
;MAGIVYMVQTKSKRAKKIEQIVEACFYEKPKDGLTTRTAQRLYGTILENSVTRLEKFSACAYAHFLSYGLNLREREEYTFQAIDLGNIFHSAIEHFAKKLEAEGYTWTTLPEVRREELIEESVEESIVDYGNTILYSSARNEYIIKRLKRMMRRTVWALTKQLEKGDFMPGGYEISFGGASGLSTSDIALDGHGRMRLRGKIDRVDICEDEDNVYVKVIDYKTGAKAFDLGELYYGLQLQLVLYLNTALELESRKNHGKTVIPAGIFYYQMKDPIVDKEKDEEKLEKKILKELRLDGVVNAREEVVRHLDREISGNSLVVPIGRNKDRSLSKASKTATQEEFELISEYAKKQMKQIGTRILEGETEVSPYELGTMTGCSYCPYKAICGFEEKIPGYEYRRLQKLKKDEALMKMRKEVSEWE
;
A
#
# COMPACT_ATOMS: atom_id res chain seq x y z
N MET A 1 19.02 34.19 -34.41
CA MET A 1 18.72 35.13 -33.31
C MET A 1 18.59 36.58 -33.75
N ALA A 2 19.43 37.13 -34.61
CA ALA A 2 19.33 38.55 -35.07
C ALA A 2 18.01 38.91 -35.72
N GLY A 3 17.35 38.02 -36.47
CA GLY A 3 16.03 38.29 -37.13
C GLY A 3 14.86 38.39 -36.17
N ILE A 4 14.93 37.72 -35.01
CA ILE A 4 13.85 37.76 -33.98
C ILE A 4 13.92 39.07 -33.21
N VAL A 5 15.12 39.57 -32.91
CA VAL A 5 15.34 40.84 -32.22
C VAL A 5 14.85 42.02 -33.06
N TYR A 6 14.95 41.96 -34.37
CA TYR A 6 14.46 43.01 -35.26
C TYR A 6 12.92 43.11 -35.33
N MET A 7 12.20 41.96 -35.15
CA MET A 7 10.75 41.94 -35.10
C MET A 7 10.18 42.45 -33.78
N VAL A 8 10.90 42.35 -32.66
CA VAL A 8 10.46 42.84 -31.34
C VAL A 8 10.46 44.37 -31.27
N GLN A 9 11.26 45.05 -32.08
CA GLN A 9 11.31 46.51 -32.09
C GLN A 9 10.08 47.18 -32.76
N THR A 10 9.28 46.41 -33.49
CA THR A 10 8.04 46.96 -34.07
C THR A 10 6.88 46.87 -33.05
N LYS A 11 6.38 48.02 -32.55
CA LYS A 11 5.29 48.18 -31.54
C LYS A 11 3.93 47.63 -31.99
N SER A 12 3.84 46.49 -32.63
CA SER A 12 2.60 45.88 -33.10
C SER A 12 2.07 44.83 -32.14
N LYS A 13 0.77 44.49 -32.17
CA LYS A 13 0.18 43.37 -31.42
C LYS A 13 0.90 42.03 -31.68
N ARG A 14 1.54 41.88 -32.86
CA ARG A 14 2.38 40.71 -33.20
C ARG A 14 3.70 40.70 -32.46
N ALA A 15 4.32 41.88 -32.23
CA ALA A 15 5.57 41.97 -31.47
C ALA A 15 5.39 41.48 -30.02
N LYS A 16 4.30 41.87 -29.34
CA LYS A 16 3.97 41.38 -27.99
C LYS A 16 3.81 39.86 -27.93
N LYS A 17 3.16 39.25 -28.94
CA LYS A 17 3.03 37.78 -28.99
C LYS A 17 4.37 37.08 -29.22
N ILE A 18 5.24 37.66 -30.05
CA ILE A 18 6.59 37.13 -30.28
C ILE A 18 7.43 37.25 -29.00
N GLU A 19 7.35 38.38 -28.31
CA GLU A 19 8.00 38.63 -27.04
C GLU A 19 7.58 37.58 -25.99
N GLN A 20 6.27 37.33 -25.84
CA GLN A 20 5.75 36.27 -24.96
C GLN A 20 6.23 34.88 -25.35
N ILE A 21 6.37 34.54 -26.63
CA ILE A 21 6.91 33.27 -27.08
C ILE A 21 8.39 33.18 -26.76
N VAL A 22 9.17 34.26 -26.95
CA VAL A 22 10.57 34.30 -26.63
C VAL A 22 10.78 34.19 -25.12
N GLU A 23 10.00 34.90 -24.30
CA GLU A 23 10.04 34.77 -22.84
C GLU A 23 9.70 33.34 -22.40
N ALA A 24 8.69 32.71 -23.03
CA ALA A 24 8.35 31.32 -22.74
C ALA A 24 9.48 30.32 -23.07
N CYS A 25 10.34 30.62 -24.04
CA CYS A 25 11.53 29.80 -24.34
C CYS A 25 12.62 29.86 -23.24
N PHE A 26 12.58 30.89 -22.39
CA PHE A 26 13.49 31.08 -21.27
C PHE A 26 12.79 30.86 -19.92
N TYR A 27 11.60 30.25 -19.95
CA TYR A 27 10.89 29.92 -18.72
C TYR A 27 11.70 28.95 -17.88
N GLU A 28 11.88 29.32 -16.63
CA GLU A 28 12.42 28.45 -15.60
C GLU A 28 11.35 28.20 -14.56
N LYS A 29 11.28 26.97 -14.05
CA LYS A 29 10.33 26.62 -13.00
C LYS A 29 10.62 27.43 -11.74
N PRO A 30 9.65 28.17 -11.19
CA PRO A 30 9.82 28.83 -9.90
C PRO A 30 9.91 27.75 -8.79
N LYS A 31 10.80 27.99 -7.81
CA LYS A 31 10.96 27.10 -6.64
C LYS A 31 10.06 27.49 -5.46
N ASP A 32 8.99 28.18 -5.69
CA ASP A 32 8.15 28.71 -4.62
C ASP A 32 7.20 27.64 -4.07
N GLY A 33 7.25 27.43 -2.75
CA GLY A 33 6.27 26.67 -1.98
C GLY A 33 5.18 27.59 -1.41
N LEU A 34 4.26 27.02 -0.67
CA LEU A 34 3.29 27.80 0.12
C LEU A 34 3.98 28.31 1.39
N THR A 35 3.53 29.45 1.90
CA THR A 35 3.91 29.84 3.27
C THR A 35 3.23 28.90 4.26
N THR A 36 3.86 28.65 5.42
CA THR A 36 3.30 27.83 6.51
C THR A 36 1.88 28.28 6.88
N ARG A 37 1.62 29.60 6.93
CA ARG A 37 0.29 30.16 7.19
C ARG A 37 -0.73 29.75 6.12
N THR A 38 -0.32 29.71 4.86
CA THR A 38 -1.20 29.31 3.75
C THR A 38 -1.45 27.81 3.81
N ALA A 39 -0.43 26.99 4.08
CA ALA A 39 -0.57 25.56 4.25
C ALA A 39 -1.50 25.20 5.43
N GLN A 40 -1.36 25.88 6.57
CA GLN A 40 -2.24 25.68 7.74
C GLN A 40 -3.70 26.10 7.45
N ARG A 41 -3.92 27.13 6.62
CA ARG A 41 -5.28 27.49 6.18
C ARG A 41 -5.87 26.44 5.24
N LEU A 42 -5.04 25.79 4.44
CA LEU A 42 -5.45 24.80 3.46
C LEU A 42 -5.72 23.43 4.09
N TYR A 43 -4.84 22.98 4.96
CA TYR A 43 -4.87 21.63 5.55
C TYR A 43 -5.41 21.59 6.99
N GLY A 44 -5.59 22.73 7.63
CA GLY A 44 -5.97 22.85 9.04
C GLY A 44 -4.77 22.77 9.98
N THR A 45 -5.01 23.02 11.28
CA THR A 45 -4.00 22.86 12.36
C THR A 45 -3.82 21.40 12.78
N ILE A 46 -4.82 20.57 12.51
CA ILE A 46 -4.75 19.12 12.64
C ILE A 46 -4.79 18.56 11.23
N LEU A 47 -3.66 18.01 10.80
CA LEU A 47 -3.54 17.40 9.47
C LEU A 47 -4.24 16.03 9.46
N GLU A 48 -5.47 15.99 8.97
CA GLU A 48 -6.18 14.73 8.74
C GLU A 48 -5.62 14.06 7.49
N ASN A 49 -5.02 12.89 7.66
CA ASN A 49 -4.28 12.24 6.58
C ASN A 49 -4.52 10.73 6.53
N SER A 50 -4.06 10.10 5.44
CA SER A 50 -3.96 8.66 5.31
C SER A 50 -2.57 8.30 4.78
N VAL A 51 -2.19 7.05 4.96
CA VAL A 51 -0.90 6.57 4.44
C VAL A 51 -0.76 6.79 2.93
N THR A 52 -1.82 6.55 2.18
CA THR A 52 -1.82 6.77 0.72
C THR A 52 -1.54 8.22 0.33
N ARG A 53 -2.01 9.18 1.15
CA ARG A 53 -1.70 10.61 0.93
C ARG A 53 -0.24 10.91 1.22
N LEU A 54 0.34 10.30 2.26
CA LEU A 54 1.76 10.43 2.60
C LEU A 54 2.64 9.82 1.50
N GLU A 55 2.33 8.62 1.03
CA GLU A 55 3.03 7.98 -0.09
C GLU A 55 2.93 8.82 -1.37
N LYS A 56 1.78 9.46 -1.62
CA LYS A 56 1.63 10.38 -2.76
C LYS A 56 2.48 11.64 -2.62
N PHE A 57 2.63 12.18 -1.41
CA PHE A 57 3.56 13.29 -1.15
C PHE A 57 5.00 12.85 -1.41
N SER A 58 5.39 11.68 -0.93
CA SER A 58 6.72 11.11 -1.18
C SER A 58 6.96 10.84 -2.67
N ALA A 59 5.92 10.51 -3.42
CA ALA A 59 6.03 10.34 -4.86
C ALA A 59 6.23 11.69 -5.59
N CYS A 60 5.46 12.72 -5.21
CA CYS A 60 5.60 14.08 -5.72
C CYS A 60 4.78 15.05 -4.85
N ALA A 61 5.43 16.00 -4.18
CA ALA A 61 4.76 16.98 -3.31
C ALA A 61 3.72 17.80 -4.06
N TYR A 62 3.98 18.17 -5.31
CA TYR A 62 3.02 18.91 -6.13
C TYR A 62 1.76 18.08 -6.48
N ALA A 63 1.93 16.82 -6.82
CA ALA A 63 0.78 15.93 -7.07
C ALA A 63 -0.08 15.75 -5.81
N HIS A 64 0.52 15.69 -4.63
CA HIS A 64 -0.18 15.70 -3.35
C HIS A 64 -0.95 17.02 -3.15
N PHE A 65 -0.31 18.16 -3.38
CA PHE A 65 -0.94 19.49 -3.28
C PHE A 65 -2.15 19.62 -4.20
N LEU A 66 -2.03 19.24 -5.46
CA LEU A 66 -3.15 19.28 -6.40
C LEU A 66 -4.31 18.38 -5.95
N SER A 67 -4.00 17.15 -5.47
CA SER A 67 -5.03 16.20 -5.05
C SER A 67 -5.73 16.59 -3.76
N TYR A 68 -4.99 17.01 -2.75
CA TYR A 68 -5.47 17.11 -1.36
C TYR A 68 -5.46 18.53 -0.82
N GLY A 69 -4.68 19.42 -1.42
CA GLY A 69 -4.71 20.84 -1.13
C GLY A 69 -5.80 21.52 -1.94
N LEU A 70 -5.74 21.38 -3.26
CA LEU A 70 -6.72 22.00 -4.16
C LEU A 70 -7.94 21.12 -4.45
N ASN A 71 -7.96 19.87 -4.01
CA ASN A 71 -9.00 18.87 -4.29
C ASN A 71 -9.34 18.73 -5.80
N LEU A 72 -8.31 18.86 -6.65
CA LEU A 72 -8.51 18.68 -8.08
C LEU A 72 -8.76 17.20 -8.37
N ARG A 73 -9.84 16.94 -9.10
CA ARG A 73 -10.24 15.60 -9.53
C ARG A 73 -10.51 15.60 -11.02
N GLU A 74 -10.20 14.50 -11.69
CA GLU A 74 -10.69 14.26 -13.02
C GLU A 74 -12.22 14.16 -12.98
N ARG A 75 -12.87 14.56 -14.07
CA ARG A 75 -14.31 14.36 -14.20
C ARG A 75 -14.61 12.86 -14.16
N GLU A 76 -15.48 12.46 -13.25
CA GLU A 76 -15.91 11.08 -13.15
C GLU A 76 -16.67 10.68 -14.43
N GLU A 77 -16.18 9.67 -15.10
CA GLU A 77 -16.88 9.00 -16.19
C GLU A 77 -17.64 7.81 -15.62
N TYR A 78 -18.87 7.60 -16.08
CA TYR A 78 -19.67 6.45 -15.67
C TYR A 78 -19.17 5.17 -16.37
N THR A 79 -17.96 4.76 -15.98
CA THR A 79 -17.27 3.57 -16.50
C THR A 79 -16.69 2.76 -15.35
N PHE A 80 -16.77 1.45 -15.45
CA PHE A 80 -16.19 0.54 -14.46
C PHE A 80 -14.66 0.49 -14.62
N GLN A 81 -13.94 0.84 -13.56
CA GLN A 81 -12.48 0.90 -13.53
C GLN A 81 -11.86 -0.22 -12.70
N ALA A 82 -10.55 -0.39 -12.81
CA ALA A 82 -9.81 -1.41 -12.03
C ALA A 82 -9.87 -1.17 -10.51
N ILE A 83 -10.01 0.08 -10.07
CA ILE A 83 -10.16 0.45 -8.65
C ILE A 83 -11.50 -0.05 -8.10
N ASP A 84 -12.56 0.00 -8.91
CA ASP A 84 -13.89 -0.47 -8.52
C ASP A 84 -13.89 -1.97 -8.27
N LEU A 85 -13.18 -2.72 -9.13
CA LEU A 85 -12.98 -4.17 -8.95
C LEU A 85 -12.29 -4.47 -7.61
N GLY A 86 -11.28 -3.67 -7.24
CA GLY A 86 -10.62 -3.77 -5.95
C GLY A 86 -11.58 -3.55 -4.79
N ASN A 87 -12.32 -2.45 -4.81
CA ASN A 87 -13.26 -2.09 -3.74
C ASN A 87 -14.35 -3.16 -3.54
N ILE A 88 -14.94 -3.66 -4.62
CA ILE A 88 -15.95 -4.73 -4.57
C ILE A 88 -15.32 -6.01 -4.01
N PHE A 89 -14.09 -6.34 -4.39
CA PHE A 89 -13.44 -7.54 -3.90
C PHE A 89 -13.15 -7.46 -2.39
N HIS A 90 -12.65 -6.32 -1.89
CA HIS A 90 -12.45 -6.11 -0.44
C HIS A 90 -13.77 -6.25 0.33
N SER A 91 -14.85 -5.63 -0.16
CA SER A 91 -16.19 -5.80 0.42
C SER A 91 -16.65 -7.26 0.40
N ALA A 92 -16.44 -7.98 -0.71
CA ALA A 92 -16.86 -9.38 -0.84
C ALA A 92 -16.13 -10.31 0.14
N ILE A 93 -14.83 -10.10 0.36
CA ILE A 93 -14.07 -10.90 1.33
C ILE A 93 -14.45 -10.57 2.78
N GLU A 94 -14.79 -9.33 3.06
CA GLU A 94 -15.34 -8.89 4.36
C GLU A 94 -16.71 -9.53 4.63
N HIS A 95 -17.64 -9.48 3.67
CA HIS A 95 -18.95 -10.11 3.77
C HIS A 95 -18.84 -11.62 3.96
N PHE A 96 -17.99 -12.28 3.18
CA PHE A 96 -17.73 -13.71 3.33
C PHE A 96 -17.24 -14.05 4.73
N ALA A 97 -16.27 -13.29 5.26
CA ALA A 97 -15.72 -13.54 6.59
C ALA A 97 -16.76 -13.32 7.70
N LYS A 98 -17.57 -12.25 7.61
CA LYS A 98 -18.65 -11.98 8.57
C LYS A 98 -19.73 -13.07 8.58
N LYS A 99 -20.13 -13.55 7.39
CA LYS A 99 -21.11 -14.63 7.27
C LYS A 99 -20.57 -15.94 7.83
N LEU A 100 -19.30 -16.25 7.51
CA LEU A 100 -18.60 -17.40 8.05
C LEU A 100 -18.64 -17.42 9.58
N GLU A 101 -18.28 -16.30 10.20
CA GLU A 101 -18.28 -16.13 11.66
C GLU A 101 -19.70 -16.21 12.24
N ALA A 102 -20.67 -15.56 11.61
CA ALA A 102 -22.07 -15.57 12.03
C ALA A 102 -22.70 -16.97 12.01
N GLU A 103 -22.26 -17.83 11.10
CA GLU A 103 -22.68 -19.24 11.02
C GLU A 103 -21.87 -20.17 11.93
N GLY A 104 -20.88 -19.65 12.66
CA GLY A 104 -20.04 -20.43 13.59
C GLY A 104 -19.00 -21.33 12.90
N TYR A 105 -18.71 -21.10 11.64
CA TYR A 105 -17.65 -21.81 10.93
C TYR A 105 -16.32 -21.08 11.01
N THR A 106 -15.25 -21.84 10.82
CA THR A 106 -13.91 -21.31 10.51
C THR A 106 -13.59 -21.52 9.02
N TRP A 107 -12.54 -20.89 8.54
CA TRP A 107 -12.06 -21.06 7.16
C TRP A 107 -11.79 -22.52 6.78
N THR A 108 -11.36 -23.31 7.77
CA THR A 108 -10.96 -24.72 7.60
C THR A 108 -12.10 -25.71 7.86
N THR A 109 -13.15 -25.30 8.57
CA THR A 109 -14.30 -26.19 8.89
C THR A 109 -15.51 -25.98 8.01
N LEU A 110 -15.50 -24.94 7.13
CA LEU A 110 -16.62 -24.62 6.25
C LEU A 110 -16.81 -25.69 5.18
N PRO A 111 -18.00 -26.33 5.08
CA PRO A 111 -18.30 -27.30 4.04
C PRO A 111 -18.22 -26.68 2.64
N GLU A 112 -17.75 -27.48 1.65
CA GLU A 112 -17.50 -26.98 0.29
C GLU A 112 -18.77 -26.39 -0.37
N VAL A 113 -19.91 -27.06 -0.23
CA VAL A 113 -21.20 -26.57 -0.78
C VAL A 113 -21.54 -25.21 -0.20
N ARG A 114 -21.46 -25.06 1.15
CA ARG A 114 -21.78 -23.80 1.81
C ARG A 114 -20.76 -22.71 1.48
N ARG A 115 -19.51 -23.09 1.24
CA ARG A 115 -18.44 -22.16 0.78
C ARG A 115 -18.81 -21.51 -0.54
N GLU A 116 -19.25 -22.31 -1.53
CA GLU A 116 -19.68 -21.77 -2.80
C GLU A 116 -20.90 -20.84 -2.69
N GLU A 117 -21.87 -21.20 -1.88
CA GLU A 117 -23.03 -20.34 -1.60
C GLU A 117 -22.63 -19.02 -0.97
N LEU A 118 -21.80 -19.06 0.09
CA LEU A 118 -21.33 -17.85 0.77
C LEU A 118 -20.49 -16.95 -0.15
N ILE A 119 -19.71 -17.52 -1.08
CA ILE A 119 -18.97 -16.74 -2.06
C ILE A 119 -19.94 -16.03 -3.01
N GLU A 120 -20.94 -16.74 -3.54
CA GLU A 120 -21.94 -16.15 -4.44
C GLU A 120 -22.70 -15.01 -3.75
N GLU A 121 -23.23 -15.27 -2.54
CA GLU A 121 -23.95 -14.28 -1.73
C GLU A 121 -23.10 -13.05 -1.46
N SER A 122 -21.85 -13.24 -1.01
CA SER A 122 -20.97 -12.13 -0.62
C SER A 122 -20.58 -11.25 -1.83
N VAL A 123 -20.39 -11.85 -2.99
CA VAL A 123 -20.11 -11.09 -4.22
C VAL A 123 -21.35 -10.32 -4.67
N GLU A 124 -22.54 -10.94 -4.66
CA GLU A 124 -23.78 -10.27 -5.05
C GLU A 124 -24.10 -9.09 -4.12
N GLU A 125 -24.00 -9.27 -2.80
CA GLU A 125 -24.18 -8.18 -1.82
C GLU A 125 -23.21 -7.04 -2.07
N SER A 126 -21.93 -7.35 -2.29
CA SER A 126 -20.91 -6.31 -2.55
C SER A 126 -21.17 -5.54 -3.83
N ILE A 127 -21.74 -6.18 -4.85
CA ILE A 127 -22.14 -5.52 -6.09
C ILE A 127 -23.34 -4.59 -5.83
N VAL A 128 -24.30 -5.03 -5.05
CA VAL A 128 -25.49 -4.23 -4.68
C VAL A 128 -25.08 -3.02 -3.82
N ASP A 129 -24.24 -3.23 -2.81
CA ASP A 129 -23.76 -2.17 -1.93
C ASP A 129 -22.94 -1.12 -2.65
N TYR A 130 -22.21 -1.53 -3.70
CA TYR A 130 -21.49 -0.60 -4.58
C TYR A 130 -22.43 0.28 -5.42
N GLY A 131 -23.75 0.03 -5.34
CA GLY A 131 -24.77 0.84 -5.99
C GLY A 131 -24.83 0.67 -7.51
N ASN A 132 -24.43 -0.48 -8.04
CA ASN A 132 -23.95 -0.53 -9.40
C ASN A 132 -24.83 -1.28 -10.39
N THR A 133 -25.88 -0.60 -10.86
CA THR A 133 -26.59 -1.03 -12.07
C THR A 133 -25.68 -1.11 -13.32
N ILE A 134 -24.53 -0.42 -13.31
CA ILE A 134 -23.55 -0.45 -14.41
C ILE A 134 -22.97 -1.85 -14.63
N LEU A 135 -22.78 -2.66 -13.59
CA LEU A 135 -22.25 -4.00 -13.71
C LEU A 135 -23.20 -4.97 -14.44
N TYR A 136 -24.48 -4.65 -14.50
CA TYR A 136 -25.49 -5.42 -15.24
C TYR A 136 -25.87 -4.80 -16.58
N SER A 137 -25.21 -3.70 -16.98
CA SER A 137 -25.61 -2.91 -18.16
C SER A 137 -25.03 -3.41 -19.48
N SER A 138 -24.06 -4.33 -19.46
CA SER A 138 -23.44 -4.86 -20.68
C SER A 138 -22.84 -6.24 -20.47
N ALA A 139 -22.73 -7.02 -21.56
CA ALA A 139 -22.09 -8.33 -21.56
C ALA A 139 -20.61 -8.28 -21.10
N ARG A 140 -19.91 -7.16 -21.34
CA ARG A 140 -18.56 -6.93 -20.84
C ARG A 140 -18.54 -6.86 -19.30
N ASN A 141 -19.48 -6.17 -18.72
CA ASN A 141 -19.58 -5.98 -17.28
C ASN A 141 -20.05 -7.27 -16.59
N GLU A 142 -20.98 -8.03 -17.18
CA GLU A 142 -21.33 -9.37 -16.72
C GLU A 142 -20.12 -10.32 -16.71
N TYR A 143 -19.23 -10.21 -17.69
CA TYR A 143 -17.99 -10.98 -17.68
C TYR A 143 -17.07 -10.57 -16.50
N ILE A 144 -17.05 -9.29 -16.11
CA ILE A 144 -16.31 -8.82 -14.93
C ILE A 144 -16.86 -9.47 -13.66
N ILE A 145 -18.18 -9.58 -13.50
CA ILE A 145 -18.82 -10.29 -12.38
C ILE A 145 -18.37 -11.76 -12.32
N LYS A 146 -18.43 -12.46 -13.46
CA LYS A 146 -17.97 -13.85 -13.53
C LYS A 146 -16.49 -14.00 -13.17
N ARG A 147 -15.65 -13.07 -13.61
CA ARG A 147 -14.24 -13.02 -13.24
C ARG A 147 -14.05 -12.77 -11.76
N LEU A 148 -14.80 -11.84 -11.16
CA LEU A 148 -14.76 -11.53 -9.74
C LEU A 148 -15.11 -12.76 -8.89
N LYS A 149 -16.20 -13.47 -9.21
CA LYS A 149 -16.60 -14.71 -8.55
C LYS A 149 -15.50 -15.78 -8.64
N ARG A 150 -14.89 -15.96 -9.81
CA ARG A 150 -13.78 -16.89 -9.99
C ARG A 150 -12.55 -16.52 -9.16
N MET A 151 -12.18 -15.24 -9.14
CA MET A 151 -11.08 -14.75 -8.32
C MET A 151 -11.38 -14.94 -6.82
N MET A 152 -12.62 -14.71 -6.39
CA MET A 152 -13.04 -14.90 -5.00
C MET A 152 -12.94 -16.38 -4.59
N ARG A 153 -13.46 -17.32 -5.42
CA ARG A 153 -13.28 -18.77 -5.20
C ARG A 153 -11.81 -19.15 -5.04
N ARG A 154 -10.98 -18.65 -5.95
CA ARG A 154 -9.54 -18.94 -5.93
C ARG A 154 -8.86 -18.37 -4.67
N THR A 155 -9.24 -17.17 -4.26
CA THR A 155 -8.72 -16.53 -3.05
C THR A 155 -9.15 -17.28 -1.79
N VAL A 156 -10.44 -17.57 -1.65
CA VAL A 156 -10.95 -18.32 -0.48
C VAL A 156 -10.28 -19.69 -0.39
N TRP A 157 -10.18 -20.41 -1.50
CA TRP A 157 -9.48 -21.69 -1.54
C TRP A 157 -8.00 -21.57 -1.12
N ALA A 158 -7.26 -20.62 -1.67
CA ALA A 158 -5.84 -20.45 -1.37
C ALA A 158 -5.61 -20.04 0.10
N LEU A 159 -6.42 -19.10 0.62
CA LEU A 159 -6.32 -18.67 2.01
C LEU A 159 -6.68 -19.80 2.98
N THR A 160 -7.70 -20.63 2.67
CA THR A 160 -8.01 -21.83 3.45
C THR A 160 -6.82 -22.79 3.50
N LYS A 161 -6.22 -23.09 2.33
CA LYS A 161 -5.04 -23.94 2.26
C LYS A 161 -3.81 -23.37 2.98
N GLN A 162 -3.66 -22.06 3.01
CA GLN A 162 -2.60 -21.40 3.77
C GLN A 162 -2.84 -21.47 5.29
N LEU A 163 -4.08 -21.29 5.74
CA LEU A 163 -4.45 -21.42 7.16
C LEU A 163 -4.32 -22.86 7.67
N GLU A 164 -4.60 -23.86 6.85
CA GLU A 164 -4.41 -25.29 7.20
C GLU A 164 -2.94 -25.62 7.55
N LYS A 165 -1.97 -24.85 7.01
CA LYS A 165 -0.53 -25.09 7.20
C LYS A 165 0.07 -24.49 8.46
N GLY A 166 -0.57 -23.50 9.05
CA GLY A 166 -0.09 -22.76 10.22
C GLY A 166 -1.07 -22.79 11.39
N ASP A 167 -0.74 -21.99 12.39
CA ASP A 167 -1.55 -21.84 13.61
C ASP A 167 -2.24 -20.49 13.69
N PHE A 168 -1.99 -19.61 12.71
CA PHE A 168 -2.63 -18.30 12.64
C PHE A 168 -4.11 -18.42 12.27
N MET A 169 -4.93 -17.69 13.01
CA MET A 169 -6.36 -17.52 12.71
C MET A 169 -6.68 -16.06 12.42
N PRO A 170 -7.64 -15.76 11.52
CA PRO A 170 -8.09 -14.41 11.30
C PRO A 170 -8.67 -13.81 12.59
N GLY A 171 -8.06 -12.70 13.04
CA GLY A 171 -8.48 -11.95 14.22
C GLY A 171 -9.35 -10.72 13.89
N GLY A 172 -9.43 -10.35 12.62
CA GLY A 172 -10.30 -9.27 12.15
C GLY A 172 -10.08 -8.86 10.70
N TYR A 173 -11.14 -8.28 10.14
CA TYR A 173 -11.19 -7.80 8.76
C TYR A 173 -11.63 -6.35 8.75
N GLU A 174 -11.12 -5.57 7.78
CA GLU A 174 -11.51 -4.17 7.55
C GLU A 174 -11.49 -3.34 8.86
N ILE A 175 -10.45 -3.55 9.69
CA ILE A 175 -10.30 -2.90 10.99
C ILE A 175 -10.00 -1.42 10.80
N SER A 176 -10.99 -0.58 11.07
CA SER A 176 -10.84 0.87 10.97
C SER A 176 -10.06 1.44 12.16
N PHE A 177 -9.16 2.38 11.89
CA PHE A 177 -8.42 3.10 12.92
C PHE A 177 -8.33 4.60 12.60
N GLY A 178 -8.04 5.40 13.63
CA GLY A 178 -7.98 6.85 13.56
C GLY A 178 -9.15 7.55 14.25
N GLY A 179 -9.20 8.87 14.17
CA GLY A 179 -10.24 9.66 14.85
C GLY A 179 -10.17 9.58 16.37
N ALA A 180 -11.22 9.11 17.01
CA ALA A 180 -11.33 9.00 18.48
C ALA A 180 -10.70 7.72 19.07
N SER A 181 -9.99 6.92 18.27
CA SER A 181 -9.43 5.63 18.73
C SER A 181 -8.35 5.78 19.82
N GLY A 182 -7.76 6.96 19.96
CA GLY A 182 -6.71 7.23 20.94
C GLY A 182 -5.43 6.40 20.78
N LEU A 183 -5.19 5.88 19.57
CA LEU A 183 -3.99 5.11 19.25
C LEU A 183 -2.80 6.04 19.02
N SER A 184 -1.67 5.75 19.62
CA SER A 184 -0.44 6.54 19.47
C SER A 184 0.13 6.45 18.07
N THR A 185 -0.10 5.34 17.38
CA THR A 185 0.31 5.10 16.00
C THR A 185 -0.43 5.97 14.99
N SER A 186 -1.62 6.44 15.32
CA SER A 186 -2.47 7.24 14.43
C SER A 186 -2.52 8.73 14.79
N ASP A 187 -2.01 9.16 15.95
CA ASP A 187 -1.98 10.57 16.40
C ASP A 187 -0.52 11.02 16.62
N ILE A 188 0.06 11.62 15.61
CA ILE A 188 1.48 11.97 15.54
C ILE A 188 1.65 13.47 15.81
N ALA A 189 2.43 13.82 16.84
CA ALA A 189 2.85 15.19 17.08
C ALA A 189 3.88 15.61 16.00
N LEU A 190 3.64 16.75 15.35
CA LEU A 190 4.52 17.34 14.34
C LEU A 190 5.40 18.43 14.95
N ASP A 191 6.59 18.59 14.39
CA ASP A 191 7.56 19.58 14.90
C ASP A 191 7.06 21.00 14.66
N GLY A 192 6.78 21.73 15.75
CA GLY A 192 6.40 23.15 15.75
C GLY A 192 5.04 23.51 15.12
N HIS A 193 4.31 22.56 14.53
CA HIS A 193 3.17 22.87 13.64
C HIS A 193 1.85 22.20 13.98
N GLY A 194 1.76 21.48 15.07
CA GLY A 194 0.50 20.84 15.47
C GLY A 194 0.55 19.31 15.43
N ARG A 195 -0.53 18.68 14.98
CA ARG A 195 -0.69 17.22 15.03
C ARG A 195 -1.14 16.69 13.69
N MET A 196 -0.73 15.46 13.38
CA MET A 196 -1.26 14.71 12.26
C MET A 196 -2.06 13.51 12.78
N ARG A 197 -3.28 13.34 12.26
CA ARG A 197 -4.13 12.20 12.53
C ARG A 197 -4.21 11.33 11.30
N LEU A 198 -3.76 10.09 11.44
CA LEU A 198 -3.84 9.10 10.39
C LEU A 198 -5.12 8.31 10.54
N ARG A 199 -5.83 8.15 9.42
CA ARG A 199 -7.00 7.28 9.30
C ARG A 199 -6.72 6.21 8.29
N GLY A 200 -7.22 5.03 8.52
CA GLY A 200 -7.08 3.91 7.61
C GLY A 200 -7.95 2.74 8.02
N LYS A 201 -7.83 1.71 7.23
CA LYS A 201 -8.53 0.45 7.40
C LYS A 201 -7.56 -0.68 7.09
N ILE A 202 -7.36 -1.58 8.03
CA ILE A 202 -6.49 -2.74 7.86
C ILE A 202 -7.35 -3.85 7.26
N ASP A 203 -7.00 -4.34 6.09
CA ASP A 203 -7.81 -5.32 5.37
C ASP A 203 -7.99 -6.61 6.18
N ARG A 204 -6.88 -7.14 6.75
CA ARG A 204 -6.93 -8.34 7.58
C ARG A 204 -5.78 -8.39 8.58
N VAL A 205 -6.11 -8.78 9.79
CA VAL A 205 -5.15 -9.13 10.86
C VAL A 205 -5.36 -10.58 11.23
N ASP A 206 -4.30 -11.38 11.22
CA ASP A 206 -4.31 -12.75 11.74
C ASP A 206 -3.49 -12.83 13.03
N ILE A 207 -3.94 -13.63 13.95
CA ILE A 207 -3.38 -13.78 15.28
C ILE A 207 -3.08 -15.24 15.55
N CYS A 208 -1.96 -15.49 16.23
CA CYS A 208 -1.63 -16.76 16.85
C CYS A 208 -1.21 -16.47 18.29
N GLU A 209 -1.66 -17.26 19.25
CA GLU A 209 -1.34 -17.08 20.66
C GLU A 209 -0.71 -18.34 21.25
N ASP A 210 0.26 -18.15 22.13
CA ASP A 210 0.75 -19.15 23.06
C ASP A 210 0.57 -18.68 24.52
N GLU A 211 1.21 -19.34 25.48
CA GLU A 211 1.06 -19.00 26.90
C GLU A 211 1.54 -17.56 27.20
N ASP A 212 2.64 -17.13 26.62
CA ASP A 212 3.33 -15.88 26.93
C ASP A 212 3.21 -14.80 25.84
N ASN A 213 2.87 -15.18 24.61
CA ASN A 213 2.97 -14.32 23.45
C ASN A 213 1.67 -14.27 22.63
N VAL A 214 1.51 -13.13 21.93
CA VAL A 214 0.53 -12.93 20.85
C VAL A 214 1.29 -12.55 19.60
N TYR A 215 1.22 -13.36 18.58
CA TYR A 215 1.86 -13.11 17.29
C TYR A 215 0.87 -12.47 16.32
N VAL A 216 1.27 -11.36 15.71
CA VAL A 216 0.41 -10.57 14.85
C VAL A 216 0.94 -10.55 13.42
N LYS A 217 0.10 -10.93 12.48
CA LYS A 217 0.36 -10.89 11.04
C LYS A 217 -0.65 -9.99 10.35
N VAL A 218 -0.17 -9.08 9.51
CA VAL A 218 -1.02 -8.17 8.73
C VAL A 218 -0.98 -8.55 7.25
N ILE A 219 -2.15 -8.59 6.64
CA ILE A 219 -2.32 -8.87 5.21
C ILE A 219 -3.14 -7.75 4.58
N ASP A 220 -2.64 -7.22 3.47
CA ASP A 220 -3.31 -6.21 2.65
C ASP A 220 -3.54 -6.79 1.24
N TYR A 221 -4.79 -6.74 0.77
CA TYR A 221 -5.20 -7.31 -0.50
C TYR A 221 -4.92 -6.36 -1.66
N LYS A 222 -4.30 -6.86 -2.74
CA LYS A 222 -3.97 -6.05 -3.92
C LYS A 222 -4.45 -6.70 -5.21
N THR A 223 -5.18 -5.95 -6.02
CA THR A 223 -5.62 -6.38 -7.37
C THR A 223 -4.52 -6.23 -8.43
N GLY A 224 -3.48 -5.44 -8.14
CA GLY A 224 -2.33 -5.22 -9.00
C GLY A 224 -1.08 -5.99 -8.53
N ALA A 225 -0.10 -6.11 -9.42
CA ALA A 225 1.21 -6.66 -9.08
C ALA A 225 1.96 -5.67 -8.17
N LYS A 226 1.90 -5.89 -6.86
CA LYS A 226 2.66 -5.11 -5.87
C LYS A 226 3.47 -6.07 -5.01
N ALA A 227 4.76 -5.82 -4.90
CA ALA A 227 5.66 -6.53 -4.00
C ALA A 227 6.15 -5.56 -2.91
N PHE A 228 6.39 -6.09 -1.71
CA PHE A 228 6.96 -5.27 -0.64
C PHE A 228 8.46 -5.10 -0.84
N ASP A 229 8.93 -3.86 -0.78
CA ASP A 229 10.34 -3.48 -0.95
C ASP A 229 10.79 -2.51 0.14
N LEU A 230 11.83 -2.87 0.89
CA LEU A 230 12.38 -2.03 1.97
C LEU A 230 13.04 -0.75 1.45
N GLY A 231 13.55 -0.75 0.21
CA GLY A 231 14.06 0.45 -0.42
C GLY A 231 12.93 1.45 -0.72
N GLU A 232 11.79 0.97 -1.22
CA GLU A 232 10.62 1.83 -1.41
C GLU A 232 10.07 2.35 -0.08
N LEU A 233 10.07 1.53 0.98
CA LEU A 233 9.74 1.99 2.34
C LEU A 233 10.70 3.12 2.78
N TYR A 234 12.01 2.93 2.61
CA TYR A 234 13.02 3.93 2.95
C TYR A 234 12.74 5.28 2.27
N TYR A 235 12.27 5.28 1.04
CA TYR A 235 11.87 6.50 0.32
C TYR A 235 10.47 7.01 0.64
N GLY A 236 9.75 6.38 1.56
CA GLY A 236 8.38 6.75 1.94
C GLY A 236 7.32 6.39 0.90
N LEU A 237 7.61 5.46 -0.02
CA LEU A 237 6.72 5.03 -1.10
C LEU A 237 5.88 3.80 -0.73
N GLN A 238 6.23 3.08 0.36
CA GLN A 238 5.52 1.90 0.86
C GLN A 238 5.41 1.90 2.39
N LEU A 239 4.67 2.84 2.96
CA LEU A 239 4.49 2.97 4.41
C LEU A 239 3.29 2.16 4.95
N GLN A 240 2.36 1.76 4.07
CA GLN A 240 1.06 1.22 4.44
C GLN A 240 1.14 -0.01 5.35
N LEU A 241 1.88 -1.04 4.96
CA LEU A 241 1.96 -2.28 5.73
C LEU A 241 2.59 -2.09 7.11
N VAL A 242 3.57 -1.20 7.23
CA VAL A 242 4.24 -0.94 8.52
C VAL A 242 3.33 -0.16 9.45
N LEU A 243 2.60 0.86 8.95
CA LEU A 243 1.58 1.54 9.76
C LEU A 243 0.50 0.56 10.24
N TYR A 244 0.04 -0.31 9.36
CA TYR A 244 -0.98 -1.30 9.69
C TYR A 244 -0.48 -2.29 10.75
N LEU A 245 0.76 -2.77 10.63
CA LEU A 245 1.38 -3.61 11.64
C LEU A 245 1.48 -2.88 12.99
N ASN A 246 2.02 -1.67 13.02
CA ASN A 246 2.16 -0.88 14.25
C ASN A 246 0.81 -0.66 14.93
N THR A 247 -0.22 -0.37 14.14
CA THR A 247 -1.60 -0.20 14.63
C THR A 247 -2.16 -1.51 15.19
N ALA A 248 -1.97 -2.63 14.50
CA ALA A 248 -2.43 -3.93 14.96
C ALA A 248 -1.70 -4.37 16.25
N LEU A 249 -0.39 -4.15 16.33
CA LEU A 249 0.39 -4.43 17.55
C LEU A 249 -0.10 -3.60 18.74
N GLU A 250 -0.39 -2.30 18.55
CA GLU A 250 -0.92 -1.44 19.60
C GLU A 250 -2.33 -1.88 20.03
N LEU A 251 -3.19 -2.27 19.10
CA LEU A 251 -4.53 -2.79 19.41
C LEU A 251 -4.46 -4.10 20.22
N GLU A 252 -3.62 -5.02 19.80
CA GLU A 252 -3.47 -6.31 20.48
C GLU A 252 -2.79 -6.16 21.86
N SER A 253 -1.83 -5.26 22.02
CA SER A 253 -1.23 -4.94 23.32
C SER A 253 -2.24 -4.38 24.32
N ARG A 254 -3.25 -3.63 23.83
CA ARG A 254 -4.33 -3.12 24.70
C ARG A 254 -5.34 -4.19 25.11
N LYS A 255 -5.51 -5.23 24.28
CA LYS A 255 -6.43 -6.34 24.60
C LYS A 255 -5.77 -7.39 25.50
N ASN A 256 -4.49 -7.64 25.31
CA ASN A 256 -3.76 -8.75 25.91
C ASN A 256 -2.79 -8.27 27.00
N HIS A 257 -3.32 -7.78 28.12
CA HIS A 257 -2.51 -7.38 29.28
C HIS A 257 -1.79 -8.60 29.88
N GLY A 258 -0.46 -8.57 29.84
CA GLY A 258 0.40 -9.63 30.42
C GLY A 258 1.05 -10.57 29.41
N LYS A 259 0.67 -10.51 28.13
CA LYS A 259 1.35 -11.21 27.05
C LYS A 259 2.25 -10.26 26.23
N THR A 260 3.34 -10.77 25.70
CA THR A 260 4.20 -10.03 24.77
C THR A 260 3.60 -10.08 23.36
N VAL A 261 3.38 -8.92 22.74
CA VAL A 261 2.87 -8.86 21.35
C VAL A 261 4.04 -8.78 20.39
N ILE A 262 4.11 -9.73 19.48
CA ILE A 262 5.25 -9.95 18.57
C ILE A 262 4.79 -9.79 17.12
N PRO A 263 5.47 -8.97 16.30
CA PRO A 263 5.22 -8.91 14.87
C PRO A 263 5.61 -10.23 14.22
N ALA A 264 4.69 -10.91 13.56
CA ALA A 264 4.96 -12.14 12.83
C ALA A 264 5.31 -11.87 11.35
N GLY A 265 4.73 -10.81 10.79
CA GLY A 265 5.05 -10.40 9.44
C GLY A 265 4.03 -9.44 8.85
N ILE A 266 4.42 -8.86 7.72
CA ILE A 266 3.63 -7.94 6.91
C ILE A 266 3.56 -8.44 5.48
N PHE A 267 2.37 -8.48 4.89
CA PHE A 267 2.18 -9.15 3.61
C PHE A 267 1.22 -8.40 2.69
N TYR A 268 1.52 -8.45 1.40
CA TYR A 268 0.56 -8.29 0.32
C TYR A 268 0.05 -9.65 -0.12
N TYR A 269 -1.25 -9.76 -0.32
CA TYR A 269 -1.88 -10.87 -1.03
C TYR A 269 -2.38 -10.39 -2.39
N GLN A 270 -1.86 -10.99 -3.46
CA GLN A 270 -2.27 -10.64 -4.81
C GLN A 270 -3.55 -11.39 -5.20
N MET A 271 -4.64 -10.63 -5.34
CA MET A 271 -5.93 -11.15 -5.80
C MET A 271 -5.89 -11.40 -7.30
N LYS A 272 -5.54 -12.61 -7.69
CA LYS A 272 -5.43 -13.03 -9.09
C LYS A 272 -5.96 -14.45 -9.28
N ASP A 273 -6.30 -14.78 -10.51
CA ASP A 273 -6.56 -16.15 -10.92
C ASP A 273 -5.39 -16.59 -11.82
N PRO A 274 -4.37 -17.26 -11.24
CA PRO A 274 -3.13 -17.54 -11.94
C PRO A 274 -3.34 -18.58 -13.03
N ILE A 275 -2.71 -18.35 -14.18
CA ILE A 275 -2.60 -19.33 -15.25
C ILE A 275 -1.30 -20.09 -15.02
N VAL A 276 -1.40 -21.40 -14.85
CA VAL A 276 -0.25 -22.30 -14.67
C VAL A 276 -0.22 -23.36 -15.77
N ASP A 277 0.97 -23.88 -16.04
CA ASP A 277 1.12 -24.96 -17.01
C ASP A 277 0.31 -26.19 -16.60
N LYS A 278 -0.26 -26.87 -17.61
CA LYS A 278 -1.05 -28.08 -17.40
C LYS A 278 -0.21 -29.14 -16.69
N GLU A 279 -0.76 -29.68 -15.62
CA GLU A 279 -0.19 -30.77 -14.85
C GLU A 279 -1.21 -31.92 -14.80
N LYS A 280 -0.73 -33.17 -14.87
CA LYS A 280 -1.59 -34.35 -14.76
C LYS A 280 -1.88 -34.75 -13.32
N ASP A 281 -0.97 -34.41 -12.44
CA ASP A 281 -1.00 -34.69 -11.01
C ASP A 281 -1.69 -33.48 -10.31
N GLU A 282 -2.85 -33.71 -9.72
CA GLU A 282 -3.63 -32.67 -9.04
C GLU A 282 -2.87 -32.03 -7.90
N GLU A 283 -2.11 -32.79 -7.11
CA GLU A 283 -1.34 -32.26 -5.98
C GLU A 283 -0.23 -31.33 -6.47
N LYS A 284 0.42 -31.68 -7.59
CA LYS A 284 1.43 -30.80 -8.19
C LYS A 284 0.81 -29.54 -8.78
N LEU A 285 -0.38 -29.66 -9.37
CA LEU A 285 -1.13 -28.52 -9.89
C LEU A 285 -1.50 -27.55 -8.77
N GLU A 286 -2.03 -28.07 -7.66
CA GLU A 286 -2.34 -27.27 -6.47
C GLU A 286 -1.11 -26.55 -5.93
N LYS A 287 0.02 -27.24 -5.80
CA LYS A 287 1.29 -26.65 -5.34
C LYS A 287 1.76 -25.52 -6.27
N LYS A 288 1.61 -25.68 -7.60
CA LYS A 288 1.93 -24.61 -8.55
C LYS A 288 1.03 -23.38 -8.36
N ILE A 289 -0.26 -23.58 -8.20
CA ILE A 289 -1.23 -22.49 -7.98
C ILE A 289 -0.96 -21.79 -6.63
N LEU A 290 -0.76 -22.56 -5.56
CA LEU A 290 -0.45 -21.99 -4.24
C LEU A 290 0.85 -21.18 -4.25
N LYS A 291 1.86 -21.64 -4.99
CA LYS A 291 3.12 -20.87 -5.14
C LYS A 291 2.90 -19.51 -5.79
N GLU A 292 2.00 -19.44 -6.78
CA GLU A 292 1.62 -18.17 -7.43
C GLU A 292 0.79 -17.25 -6.52
N LEU A 293 0.02 -17.83 -5.59
CA LEU A 293 -0.85 -17.12 -4.64
C LEU A 293 -0.23 -16.96 -3.25
N ARG A 294 1.05 -17.29 -3.13
CA ARG A 294 1.80 -17.11 -1.89
C ARG A 294 1.83 -15.64 -1.48
N LEU A 295 1.74 -15.39 -0.18
CA LEU A 295 1.94 -14.06 0.40
C LEU A 295 3.30 -13.48 0.00
N ASP A 296 3.37 -12.20 -0.30
CA ASP A 296 4.62 -11.48 -0.52
C ASP A 296 4.82 -10.40 0.55
N GLY A 297 6.01 -10.36 1.15
CA GLY A 297 6.27 -9.44 2.25
C GLY A 297 7.49 -9.84 3.06
N VAL A 298 7.49 -9.53 4.35
CA VAL A 298 8.59 -9.81 5.28
C VAL A 298 8.09 -10.62 6.47
N VAL A 299 8.80 -11.69 6.80
CA VAL A 299 8.53 -12.61 7.91
C VAL A 299 9.49 -12.33 9.05
N ASN A 300 9.02 -12.39 10.30
CA ASN A 300 9.91 -12.38 11.47
C ASN A 300 10.73 -13.68 11.50
N ALA A 301 12.05 -13.55 11.61
CA ALA A 301 12.99 -14.67 11.52
C ALA A 301 13.01 -15.57 12.77
N ARG A 302 12.23 -15.26 13.82
CA ARG A 302 12.12 -16.11 15.02
C ARG A 302 11.58 -17.49 14.63
N GLU A 303 12.20 -18.54 15.13
CA GLU A 303 11.85 -19.91 14.78
C GLU A 303 10.40 -20.26 15.16
N GLU A 304 9.90 -19.75 16.29
CA GLU A 304 8.53 -19.94 16.74
C GLU A 304 7.55 -19.34 15.73
N VAL A 305 7.82 -18.10 15.27
CA VAL A 305 6.99 -17.41 14.28
C VAL A 305 6.96 -18.17 12.95
N VAL A 306 8.12 -18.62 12.49
CA VAL A 306 8.23 -19.40 11.25
C VAL A 306 7.40 -20.68 11.34
N ARG A 307 7.47 -21.40 12.47
CA ARG A 307 6.71 -22.62 12.73
C ARG A 307 5.19 -22.36 12.77
N HIS A 308 4.75 -21.29 13.41
CA HIS A 308 3.34 -20.91 13.45
C HIS A 308 2.80 -20.46 12.08
N LEU A 309 3.64 -19.91 11.19
CA LEU A 309 3.23 -19.54 9.84
C LEU A 309 3.10 -20.75 8.90
N ASP A 310 4.01 -21.70 9.01
CA ASP A 310 3.99 -22.94 8.20
C ASP A 310 4.72 -24.05 9.00
N ARG A 311 3.96 -25.00 9.53
CA ARG A 311 4.46 -26.07 10.42
C ARG A 311 5.43 -27.03 9.74
N GLU A 312 5.28 -27.21 8.43
CA GLU A 312 6.01 -28.24 7.67
C GLU A 312 6.68 -27.67 6.42
N ILE A 313 7.66 -26.78 6.60
CA ILE A 313 8.40 -26.24 5.48
C ILE A 313 9.45 -27.26 5.00
N SER A 314 9.19 -27.87 3.84
CA SER A 314 10.15 -28.68 3.11
C SER A 314 10.57 -27.93 1.83
N GLY A 315 11.75 -27.33 1.85
CA GLY A 315 12.21 -26.44 0.78
C GLY A 315 11.55 -25.05 0.87
N ASN A 316 10.78 -24.63 -0.13
CA ASN A 316 10.09 -23.34 -0.13
C ASN A 316 8.68 -23.46 0.43
N SER A 317 8.31 -22.55 1.36
CA SER A 317 6.95 -22.43 1.84
C SER A 317 5.99 -22.04 0.72
N LEU A 318 4.77 -22.58 0.76
CA LEU A 318 3.64 -22.22 -0.12
C LEU A 318 2.77 -21.11 0.49
N VAL A 319 3.05 -20.72 1.73
CA VAL A 319 2.28 -19.72 2.50
C VAL A 319 2.97 -18.37 2.46
N VAL A 320 4.25 -18.32 2.84
CA VAL A 320 5.04 -17.10 3.06
C VAL A 320 6.36 -17.14 2.28
N PRO A 321 7.01 -15.98 2.01
CA PRO A 321 8.18 -15.90 1.14
C PRO A 321 9.48 -16.37 1.82
N ILE A 322 9.47 -17.55 2.41
CA ILE A 322 10.63 -18.17 3.05
C ILE A 322 10.88 -19.58 2.53
N GLY A 323 12.08 -20.05 2.72
CA GLY A 323 12.48 -21.41 2.44
C GLY A 323 13.49 -21.92 3.45
N ARG A 324 13.61 -23.26 3.56
CA ARG A 324 14.60 -23.93 4.41
C ARG A 324 15.61 -24.67 3.56
N ASN A 325 16.85 -24.63 3.99
CA ASN A 325 17.94 -25.45 3.50
C ASN A 325 17.82 -26.90 4.07
N LYS A 326 18.66 -27.81 3.59
CA LYS A 326 18.71 -29.19 4.07
C LYS A 326 19.07 -29.30 5.57
N ASP A 327 19.83 -28.34 6.09
CA ASP A 327 20.21 -28.23 7.51
C ASP A 327 19.14 -27.54 8.38
N ARG A 328 17.94 -27.30 7.82
CA ARG A 328 16.81 -26.59 8.42
C ARG A 328 17.00 -25.10 8.66
N SER A 329 18.15 -24.52 8.35
CA SER A 329 18.34 -23.06 8.39
C SER A 329 17.47 -22.36 7.34
N LEU A 330 17.14 -21.08 7.56
CA LEU A 330 16.44 -20.28 6.57
C LEU A 330 17.34 -20.03 5.35
N SER A 331 16.79 -20.18 4.17
CA SER A 331 17.51 -19.94 2.92
C SER A 331 17.85 -18.46 2.75
N LYS A 332 18.94 -18.14 2.07
CA LYS A 332 19.35 -16.75 1.76
C LYS A 332 18.30 -15.99 0.89
N ALA A 333 17.44 -16.71 0.19
CA ALA A 333 16.38 -16.12 -0.61
C ALA A 333 15.12 -15.80 0.21
N SER A 334 15.08 -16.18 1.49
CA SER A 334 13.96 -15.88 2.38
C SER A 334 13.85 -14.39 2.66
N LYS A 335 12.64 -13.85 2.52
CA LYS A 335 12.35 -12.45 2.88
C LYS A 335 12.03 -12.36 4.38
N THR A 336 13.05 -12.25 5.20
CA THR A 336 12.91 -12.21 6.66
C THR A 336 13.51 -10.96 7.26
N ALA A 337 13.07 -10.58 8.45
CA ALA A 337 13.67 -9.56 9.30
C ALA A 337 13.75 -10.09 10.74
N THR A 338 14.78 -9.70 11.49
CA THR A 338 14.86 -10.02 12.93
C THR A 338 13.86 -9.15 13.70
N GLN A 339 13.70 -9.43 14.99
CA GLN A 339 12.85 -8.61 15.87
C GLN A 339 13.37 -7.17 15.91
N GLU A 340 14.66 -6.97 16.05
CA GLU A 340 15.32 -5.67 16.08
C GLU A 340 15.19 -4.92 14.73
N GLU A 341 15.21 -5.68 13.62
CA GLU A 341 14.96 -5.09 12.30
C GLU A 341 13.51 -4.64 12.15
N PHE A 342 12.52 -5.39 12.68
CA PHE A 342 11.11 -4.95 12.71
C PHE A 342 10.92 -3.70 13.57
N GLU A 343 11.57 -3.59 14.70
CA GLU A 343 11.56 -2.41 15.58
C GLU A 343 12.15 -1.19 14.85
N LEU A 344 13.32 -1.37 14.21
CA LEU A 344 13.95 -0.33 13.39
C LEU A 344 13.03 0.15 12.25
N ILE A 345 12.44 -0.79 11.50
CA ILE A 345 11.52 -0.50 10.40
C ILE A 345 10.30 0.29 10.91
N SER A 346 9.75 -0.11 12.05
CA SER A 346 8.59 0.55 12.67
C SER A 346 8.92 1.97 13.12
N GLU A 347 10.06 2.14 13.77
CA GLU A 347 10.53 3.44 14.24
C GLU A 347 10.83 4.38 13.06
N TYR A 348 11.56 3.88 12.07
CA TYR A 348 11.87 4.62 10.86
C TYR A 348 10.60 5.08 10.14
N ALA A 349 9.62 4.19 9.95
CA ALA A 349 8.36 4.56 9.32
C ALA A 349 7.59 5.63 10.08
N LYS A 350 7.57 5.59 11.43
CA LYS A 350 6.96 6.65 12.26
C LYS A 350 7.65 8.00 12.04
N LYS A 351 8.97 8.03 12.04
CA LYS A 351 9.76 9.24 11.80
C LYS A 351 9.56 9.78 10.38
N GLN A 352 9.53 8.92 9.36
CA GLN A 352 9.22 9.31 7.97
C GLN A 352 7.82 9.94 7.86
N MET A 353 6.80 9.33 8.45
CA MET A 353 5.45 9.88 8.44
C MET A 353 5.38 11.23 9.12
N LYS A 354 6.09 11.41 10.25
CA LYS A 354 6.20 12.69 10.96
C LYS A 354 6.86 13.76 10.08
N GLN A 355 7.99 13.46 9.45
CA GLN A 355 8.68 14.38 8.55
C GLN A 355 7.81 14.79 7.35
N ILE A 356 7.14 13.84 6.72
CA ILE A 356 6.22 14.13 5.61
C ILE A 356 5.10 15.06 6.07
N GLY A 357 4.48 14.78 7.23
CA GLY A 357 3.44 15.63 7.80
C GLY A 357 3.93 17.06 8.09
N THR A 358 5.13 17.20 8.64
CA THR A 358 5.77 18.50 8.90
C THR A 358 6.00 19.27 7.59
N ARG A 359 6.60 18.63 6.57
CA ARG A 359 6.84 19.26 5.25
C ARG A 359 5.54 19.70 4.55
N ILE A 360 4.45 18.94 4.70
CA ILE A 360 3.13 19.34 4.17
C ILE A 360 2.65 20.63 4.84
N LEU A 361 2.76 20.76 6.19
CA LEU A 361 2.34 21.96 6.91
C LEU A 361 3.31 23.13 6.76
N GLU A 362 4.56 22.89 6.42
CA GLU A 362 5.53 23.91 5.99
C GLU A 362 5.24 24.47 4.61
N GLY A 363 4.36 23.81 3.86
CA GLY A 363 3.91 24.29 2.57
C GLY A 363 4.73 23.81 1.39
N GLU A 364 5.42 22.69 1.49
CA GLU A 364 6.16 22.12 0.39
C GLU A 364 5.21 21.64 -0.70
N THR A 365 5.32 22.23 -1.89
CA THR A 365 4.51 21.94 -3.07
C THR A 365 5.37 21.84 -4.32
N GLU A 366 6.62 21.47 -4.17
CA GLU A 366 7.55 21.41 -5.28
C GLU A 366 7.18 20.28 -6.27
N VAL A 367 7.31 20.56 -7.59
CA VAL A 367 7.22 19.52 -8.62
C VAL A 367 8.52 18.70 -8.58
N SER A 368 8.50 17.64 -7.82
CA SER A 368 9.68 16.81 -7.51
C SER A 368 9.34 15.32 -7.62
N PRO A 369 8.93 14.83 -8.80
CA PRO A 369 8.59 13.42 -8.97
C PRO A 369 9.82 12.53 -8.78
N TYR A 370 9.62 11.32 -8.21
CA TYR A 370 10.69 10.34 -8.14
C TYR A 370 10.86 9.58 -9.45
N GLU A 371 12.07 9.05 -9.64
CA GLU A 371 12.39 8.02 -10.63
C GLU A 371 13.11 6.86 -9.93
N LEU A 372 12.59 5.65 -10.08
CA LEU A 372 13.16 4.42 -9.54
C LEU A 372 13.10 3.31 -10.59
N GLY A 373 14.20 3.10 -11.28
CA GLY A 373 14.27 2.20 -12.43
C GLY A 373 13.36 2.69 -13.58
N THR A 374 12.34 1.90 -13.92
CA THR A 374 11.36 2.24 -14.97
C THR A 374 10.12 2.95 -14.41
N MET A 375 9.96 3.01 -13.09
CA MET A 375 8.82 3.62 -12.45
C MET A 375 9.12 5.06 -12.06
N THR A 376 8.16 5.95 -12.31
CA THR A 376 8.27 7.35 -11.93
C THR A 376 7.01 7.83 -11.23
N GLY A 377 7.12 8.88 -10.43
CA GLY A 377 5.97 9.59 -9.84
C GLY A 377 5.00 10.15 -10.90
N CYS A 378 5.44 10.24 -12.16
CA CYS A 378 4.63 10.69 -13.29
C CYS A 378 3.93 9.55 -14.05
N SER A 379 4.27 8.27 -13.83
CA SER A 379 3.77 7.15 -14.66
C SER A 379 2.24 7.09 -14.73
N TYR A 380 1.56 7.29 -13.60
CA TYR A 380 0.10 7.27 -13.48
C TYR A 380 -0.46 8.57 -12.89
N CYS A 381 0.27 9.68 -13.04
CA CYS A 381 -0.16 10.97 -12.51
C CYS A 381 -1.23 11.60 -13.42
N PRO A 382 -2.43 11.93 -12.90
CA PRO A 382 -3.49 12.56 -13.70
C PRO A 382 -3.20 14.03 -14.01
N TYR A 383 -2.22 14.62 -13.35
CA TYR A 383 -1.97 16.07 -13.42
C TYR A 383 -0.91 16.49 -14.44
N LYS A 384 -0.50 15.61 -15.35
CA LYS A 384 0.55 15.91 -16.35
C LYS A 384 0.24 17.16 -17.17
N ALA A 385 -1.04 17.33 -17.57
CA ALA A 385 -1.46 18.48 -18.35
C ALA A 385 -1.46 19.81 -17.58
N ILE A 386 -1.46 19.74 -16.24
CA ILE A 386 -1.52 20.92 -15.36
C ILE A 386 -0.12 21.26 -14.85
N CYS A 387 0.68 20.27 -14.44
CA CYS A 387 1.97 20.52 -13.82
C CYS A 387 3.05 20.96 -14.82
N GLY A 388 2.91 20.61 -16.11
CA GLY A 388 3.85 20.98 -17.16
C GLY A 388 5.26 20.42 -16.98
N PHE A 389 5.44 19.36 -16.18
CA PHE A 389 6.74 18.75 -15.95
C PHE A 389 7.36 18.25 -17.25
N GLU A 390 8.54 18.78 -17.59
CA GLU A 390 9.32 18.42 -18.77
C GLU A 390 10.81 18.61 -18.46
N GLU A 391 11.59 17.54 -18.43
CA GLU A 391 13.04 17.56 -18.10
C GLU A 391 13.89 18.48 -18.97
N LYS A 392 13.40 18.84 -20.16
CA LYS A 392 14.09 19.80 -21.05
C LYS A 392 13.97 21.24 -20.59
N ILE A 393 13.06 21.54 -19.65
CA ILE A 393 12.87 22.87 -19.08
C ILE A 393 13.75 22.97 -17.83
N PRO A 394 14.61 24.01 -17.72
CA PRO A 394 15.44 24.21 -16.54
C PRO A 394 14.63 24.23 -15.23
N GLY A 395 15.13 23.56 -14.21
CA GLY A 395 14.48 23.44 -12.90
C GLY A 395 13.48 22.27 -12.78
N TYR A 396 13.21 21.51 -13.84
CA TYR A 396 12.45 20.26 -13.75
C TYR A 396 13.40 19.07 -13.79
N GLU A 397 13.46 18.33 -12.68
CA GLU A 397 14.30 17.13 -12.56
C GLU A 397 13.57 16.04 -11.80
N TYR A 398 13.80 14.77 -12.18
CA TYR A 398 13.40 13.64 -11.34
C TYR A 398 14.35 13.53 -10.14
N ARG A 399 13.78 13.23 -8.98
CA ARG A 399 14.54 12.71 -7.85
C ARG A 399 14.94 11.26 -8.17
N ARG A 400 16.14 11.06 -8.66
CA ARG A 400 16.64 9.74 -9.06
C ARG A 400 16.99 8.92 -7.83
N LEU A 401 16.12 7.92 -7.52
CA LEU A 401 16.26 7.02 -6.40
C LEU A 401 17.06 5.79 -6.81
N GLN A 402 17.89 5.30 -5.91
CA GLN A 402 18.65 4.08 -6.13
C GLN A 402 17.84 2.87 -5.63
N LYS A 403 17.86 1.77 -6.40
CA LYS A 403 17.29 0.51 -5.92
C LYS A 403 18.19 -0.04 -4.80
N LEU A 404 17.68 -0.07 -3.59
CA LEU A 404 18.40 -0.55 -2.42
C LEU A 404 18.13 -2.05 -2.19
N LYS A 405 19.16 -2.79 -1.82
CA LYS A 405 18.99 -4.13 -1.26
C LYS A 405 18.56 -4.03 0.21
N LYS A 406 18.01 -5.12 0.77
CA LYS A 406 17.56 -5.16 2.16
C LYS A 406 18.58 -4.57 3.13
N ASP A 407 19.82 -5.08 3.11
CA ASP A 407 20.86 -4.68 4.05
C ASP A 407 21.26 -3.20 3.89
N GLU A 408 21.29 -2.69 2.66
CA GLU A 408 21.56 -1.29 2.37
C GLU A 408 20.44 -0.37 2.89
N ALA A 409 19.19 -0.78 2.71
CA ALA A 409 18.03 -0.05 3.22
C ALA A 409 18.04 0.02 4.75
N LEU A 410 18.24 -1.13 5.43
CA LEU A 410 18.33 -1.20 6.88
C LEU A 410 19.52 -0.41 7.46
N MET A 411 20.67 -0.44 6.79
CA MET A 411 21.84 0.34 7.21
C MET A 411 21.55 1.85 7.12
N LYS A 412 20.91 2.31 6.04
CA LYS A 412 20.51 3.71 5.89
C LYS A 412 19.46 4.12 6.93
N MET A 413 18.44 3.29 7.18
CA MET A 413 17.43 3.53 8.21
C MET A 413 18.07 3.67 9.59
N ARG A 414 19.00 2.76 9.94
CA ARG A 414 19.70 2.81 11.24
C ARG A 414 20.50 4.08 11.41
N LYS A 415 21.21 4.50 10.37
CA LYS A 415 21.97 5.75 10.38
C LYS A 415 21.05 6.95 10.63
N GLU A 416 19.96 7.07 9.88
CA GLU A 416 19.03 8.18 10.03
C GLU A 416 18.30 8.16 11.38
N VAL A 417 17.93 6.97 11.90
CA VAL A 417 17.33 6.86 13.24
C VAL A 417 18.29 7.37 14.31
N SER A 418 19.58 7.02 14.25
CA SER A 418 20.59 7.49 15.21
C SER A 418 20.95 8.99 15.08
N GLU A 419 20.75 9.58 13.91
CA GLU A 419 20.96 11.03 13.72
C GLU A 419 19.77 11.88 14.24
N TRP A 420 18.63 11.24 14.49
CA TRP A 420 17.42 11.92 14.97
C TRP A 420 17.22 11.83 16.50
N GLU A 421 18.07 11.06 17.20
CA GLU A 421 18.21 11.08 18.66
C GLU A 421 19.09 12.25 19.13
#